data_a3f008fb5cefaaee1a5ebca1ec3e4157
#
_entry.id   a3f008fb5cefaaee1a5ebca1ec3e4157
#
_cell.length_a   1.000
_cell.length_b   1.000
_cell.length_c   1.000
_cell.angle_alpha   90.00
_cell.angle_beta   90.00
_cell.angle_gamma   90.00
#
_symmetry.space_group_name_H-M   'P 1'
#
loop_
_entity.id
_entity.type
_entity.pdbx_description
1 polymer ?
#
loop_
_entity_poly.entity_id
_entity_poly.type
_entity_poly.pdbx_seq_one_letter_code
_entity_poly.pdbx_strand_id
1 'polypeptide(L)'
;MDVDPHREAWIAITQTHAAVTGRLQEALTAAGMPPLPWFEVLATLDRAPEQRLKMGELAEALVITRGGLTKLVDRLIKAGLLERTFCESDRRVSYATLLPAGADLLEDMRPIVRGELAVAFSANLSVEQAEELRGTLERIRGSACGTS
;
A
#
# COMPACT_ATOMS: atom_id res chain seq x y z
N MET A 1 27.21 -26.40 -6.50
CA MET A 1 26.38 -25.83 -5.42
C MET A 1 24.98 -25.71 -5.98
N ASP A 2 24.06 -26.47 -5.43
CA ASP A 2 22.69 -26.53 -5.92
C ASP A 2 21.96 -25.26 -5.46
N VAL A 3 21.67 -24.39 -6.39
CA VAL A 3 20.92 -23.15 -6.11
C VAL A 3 19.45 -23.51 -6.18
N ASP A 4 18.73 -23.44 -5.06
CA ASP A 4 17.29 -23.67 -5.02
C ASP A 4 16.56 -22.50 -5.73
N PRO A 5 15.92 -22.75 -6.90
CA PRO A 5 15.23 -21.69 -7.65
C PRO A 5 14.09 -21.04 -6.86
N HIS A 6 13.43 -21.76 -5.97
CA HIS A 6 12.35 -21.22 -5.16
C HIS A 6 12.88 -20.21 -4.14
N ARG A 7 14.01 -20.53 -3.52
CA ARG A 7 14.68 -19.61 -2.60
C ARG A 7 15.15 -18.34 -3.32
N GLU A 8 15.74 -18.48 -4.51
CA GLU A 8 16.19 -17.34 -5.32
C GLU A 8 15.02 -16.46 -5.75
N ALA A 9 13.89 -17.06 -6.14
CA ALA A 9 12.66 -16.30 -6.45
C ALA A 9 12.16 -15.51 -5.25
N TRP A 10 12.16 -16.09 -4.04
CA TRP A 10 11.80 -15.40 -2.80
C TRP A 10 12.72 -14.20 -2.52
N ILE A 11 14.04 -14.40 -2.66
CA ILE A 11 15.03 -13.35 -2.50
C ILE A 11 14.79 -12.22 -3.52
N ALA A 12 14.54 -12.58 -4.78
CA ALA A 12 14.26 -11.61 -5.83
C ALA A 12 13.01 -10.77 -5.54
N ILE A 13 11.95 -11.36 -5.00
CA ILE A 13 10.75 -10.63 -4.59
C ILE A 13 11.08 -9.58 -3.53
N THR A 14 11.79 -9.98 -2.47
CA THR A 14 12.11 -9.07 -1.35
C THR A 14 13.04 -7.95 -1.79
N GLN A 15 14.06 -8.26 -2.59
CA GLN A 15 15.00 -7.27 -3.13
C GLN A 15 14.30 -6.30 -4.10
N THR A 16 13.43 -6.80 -4.97
CA THR A 16 12.68 -5.97 -5.92
C THR A 16 11.74 -5.03 -5.18
N HIS A 17 11.01 -5.53 -4.20
CA HIS A 17 10.13 -4.70 -3.37
C HIS A 17 10.92 -3.57 -2.70
N ALA A 18 12.05 -3.88 -2.07
CA ALA A 18 12.90 -2.88 -1.40
C ALA A 18 13.44 -1.84 -2.41
N ALA A 19 13.92 -2.28 -3.56
CA ALA A 19 14.47 -1.39 -4.58
C ALA A 19 13.41 -0.44 -5.16
N VAL A 20 12.25 -0.96 -5.51
CA VAL A 20 11.15 -0.16 -6.09
C VAL A 20 10.59 0.82 -5.06
N THR A 21 10.28 0.37 -3.85
CA THR A 21 9.77 1.25 -2.79
C THR A 21 10.77 2.32 -2.39
N GLY A 22 12.06 2.01 -2.39
CA GLY A 22 13.14 2.98 -2.16
C GLY A 22 13.13 4.11 -3.20
N ARG A 23 12.99 3.78 -4.48
CA ARG A 23 12.89 4.77 -5.55
C ARG A 23 11.64 5.63 -5.46
N LEU A 24 10.49 5.03 -5.15
CA LEU A 24 9.24 5.76 -4.94
C LEU A 24 9.38 6.77 -3.79
N GLN A 25 9.98 6.35 -2.68
CA GLN A 25 10.24 7.22 -1.53
C GLN A 25 11.18 8.37 -1.87
N GLU A 26 12.26 8.11 -2.60
CA GLU A 26 13.20 9.14 -3.06
C GLU A 26 12.51 10.17 -3.98
N ALA A 27 11.68 9.71 -4.91
CA ALA A 27 10.95 10.60 -5.82
C ALA A 27 9.95 11.48 -5.08
N LEU A 28 9.21 10.94 -4.11
CA LEU A 28 8.30 11.71 -3.26
C LEU A 28 9.06 12.74 -2.42
N THR A 29 10.16 12.36 -1.82
CA THR A 29 11.00 13.25 -1.02
C THR A 29 11.55 14.40 -1.88
N ALA A 30 12.06 14.10 -3.08
CA ALA A 30 12.56 15.09 -4.02
C ALA A 30 11.50 16.09 -4.47
N ALA A 31 10.23 15.67 -4.53
CA ALA A 31 9.10 16.52 -4.88
C ALA A 31 8.50 17.27 -3.66
N GLY A 32 9.06 17.12 -2.47
CA GLY A 32 8.54 17.73 -1.24
C GLY A 32 7.23 17.14 -0.77
N MET A 33 6.91 15.93 -1.19
CA MET A 33 5.69 15.21 -0.83
C MET A 33 5.86 14.39 0.46
N PRO A 34 4.74 14.07 1.15
CA PRO A 34 4.76 13.18 2.29
C PRO A 34 5.32 11.78 1.96
N PRO A 35 5.70 11.00 2.99
CA PRO A 35 6.26 9.67 2.79
C PRO A 35 5.33 8.69 2.07
N LEU A 36 5.90 7.70 1.38
CA LEU A 36 5.18 6.67 0.64
C LEU A 36 4.04 5.99 1.45
N PRO A 37 4.19 5.67 2.74
CA PRO A 37 3.08 5.11 3.52
C PRO A 37 1.82 5.99 3.56
N TRP A 38 1.95 7.30 3.49
CA TRP A 38 0.80 8.19 3.38
C TRP A 38 0.05 7.96 2.06
N PHE A 39 0.78 7.89 0.96
CA PHE A 39 0.20 7.57 -0.35
C PHE A 39 -0.54 6.24 -0.33
N GLU A 40 0.06 5.21 0.27
CA GLU A 40 -0.53 3.87 0.33
C GLU A 40 -1.85 3.85 1.09
N VAL A 41 -1.94 4.55 2.23
CA VAL A 41 -3.18 4.69 2.99
C VAL A 41 -4.24 5.43 2.17
N LEU A 42 -3.89 6.60 1.64
CA LEU A 42 -4.83 7.43 0.87
C LEU A 42 -5.33 6.69 -0.37
N ALA A 43 -4.46 6.05 -1.12
CA ALA A 43 -4.82 5.29 -2.33
C ALA A 43 -5.67 4.06 -2.01
N THR A 44 -5.44 3.40 -0.89
CA THR A 44 -6.23 2.24 -0.47
C THR A 44 -7.64 2.67 -0.08
N LEU A 45 -7.79 3.76 0.66
CA LEU A 45 -9.09 4.30 1.03
C LEU A 45 -9.87 4.87 -0.18
N ASP A 46 -9.17 5.52 -1.10
CA ASP A 46 -9.79 6.07 -2.31
C ASP A 46 -10.49 5.00 -3.16
N ARG A 47 -9.95 3.78 -3.19
CA ARG A 47 -10.52 2.64 -3.91
C ARG A 47 -11.59 1.87 -3.14
N ALA A 48 -11.70 2.12 -1.84
CA ALA A 48 -12.66 1.42 -0.99
C ALA A 48 -14.08 1.96 -1.17
N PRO A 49 -15.11 1.13 -0.96
CA PRO A 49 -16.50 1.60 -0.95
C PRO A 49 -16.68 2.73 0.07
N GLU A 50 -17.35 3.81 -0.35
CA GLU A 50 -17.55 5.03 0.47
C GLU A 50 -16.24 5.65 0.96
N GLN A 51 -15.11 5.33 0.34
CA GLN A 51 -13.76 5.82 0.68
C GLN A 51 -13.39 5.58 2.16
N ARG A 52 -13.84 4.47 2.72
CA ARG A 52 -13.56 4.08 4.10
C ARG A 52 -13.33 2.58 4.26
N LEU A 53 -12.54 2.23 5.25
CA LEU A 53 -12.29 0.85 5.67
C LEU A 53 -12.24 0.75 7.18
N LYS A 54 -12.60 -0.41 7.71
CA LYS A 54 -12.28 -0.75 9.10
C LYS A 54 -10.77 -0.73 9.30
N MET A 55 -10.32 -0.33 10.47
CA MET A 55 -8.88 -0.27 10.78
C MET A 55 -8.19 -1.62 10.56
N GLY A 56 -8.83 -2.74 10.90
CA GLY A 56 -8.29 -4.08 10.66
C GLY A 56 -8.15 -4.42 9.18
N GLU A 57 -9.14 -4.06 8.35
CA GLU A 57 -9.11 -4.25 6.91
C GLU A 57 -8.00 -3.42 6.24
N LEU A 58 -7.82 -2.18 6.69
CA LEU A 58 -6.76 -1.31 6.21
C LEU A 58 -5.37 -1.85 6.57
N ALA A 59 -5.19 -2.36 7.79
CA ALA A 59 -3.93 -2.98 8.22
C ALA A 59 -3.57 -4.21 7.37
N GLU A 60 -4.55 -5.05 7.07
CA GLU A 60 -4.36 -6.22 6.19
C GLU A 60 -3.99 -5.81 4.77
N ALA A 61 -4.68 -4.81 4.21
CA ALA A 61 -4.42 -4.31 2.86
C ALA A 61 -3.00 -3.73 2.71
N LEU A 62 -2.49 -3.08 3.74
CA LEU A 62 -1.16 -2.44 3.74
C LEU A 62 -0.04 -3.34 4.25
N VAL A 63 -0.36 -4.54 4.73
CA VAL A 63 0.61 -5.47 5.33
C VAL A 63 1.41 -4.79 6.45
N ILE A 64 0.70 -4.14 7.35
CA ILE A 64 1.26 -3.40 8.49
C ILE A 64 0.64 -3.91 9.80
N THR A 65 1.37 -3.78 10.90
CA THR A 65 0.82 -4.10 12.22
C THR A 65 -0.27 -3.09 12.61
N ARG A 66 -1.24 -3.51 13.44
CA ARG A 66 -2.30 -2.62 13.94
C ARG A 66 -1.75 -1.41 14.68
N GLY A 67 -0.71 -1.60 15.49
CA GLY A 67 -0.05 -0.49 16.20
C GLY A 67 0.65 0.49 15.27
N GLY A 68 1.33 -0.01 14.25
CA GLY A 68 1.96 0.81 13.22
C GLY A 68 0.94 1.61 12.40
N LEU A 69 -0.17 0.95 12.02
CA LEU A 69 -1.26 1.62 11.31
C LEU A 69 -1.92 2.71 12.15
N THR A 70 -2.20 2.45 13.44
CA THR A 70 -2.80 3.44 14.33
C THR A 70 -1.96 4.71 14.38
N LYS A 71 -0.65 4.60 14.54
CA LYS A 71 0.26 5.76 14.54
C LYS A 71 0.25 6.50 13.20
N LEU A 72 0.22 5.77 12.10
CA LEU A 72 0.19 6.35 10.75
C LEU A 72 -1.13 7.09 10.51
N VAL A 73 -2.26 6.47 10.82
CA VAL A 73 -3.60 7.06 10.67
C VAL A 73 -3.75 8.29 11.57
N ASP A 74 -3.26 8.25 12.81
CA ASP A 74 -3.30 9.40 13.71
C ASP A 74 -2.55 10.62 13.14
N ARG A 75 -1.42 10.40 12.46
CA ARG A 75 -0.69 11.48 11.77
C ARG A 75 -1.50 12.07 10.61
N LEU A 76 -2.16 11.21 9.83
CA LEU A 76 -3.00 11.64 8.70
C LEU A 76 -4.26 12.38 9.18
N ILE A 77 -4.86 11.95 10.29
CA ILE A 77 -5.97 12.66 10.94
C ILE A 77 -5.53 14.03 11.43
N LYS A 78 -4.38 14.11 12.08
CA LYS A 78 -3.81 15.38 12.57
C LYS A 78 -3.53 16.35 11.43
N ALA A 79 -3.18 15.84 10.25
CA ALA A 79 -2.98 16.63 9.04
C ALA A 79 -4.30 17.01 8.33
N GLY A 80 -5.46 16.57 8.81
CA GLY A 80 -6.77 16.86 8.22
C GLY A 80 -7.09 16.05 6.96
N LEU A 81 -6.42 14.93 6.74
CA LEU A 81 -6.54 14.13 5.52
C LEU A 81 -7.50 12.95 5.68
N LEU A 82 -7.67 12.48 6.89
CA LEU A 82 -8.56 11.37 7.27
C LEU A 82 -9.42 11.75 8.46
N GLU A 83 -10.50 11.00 8.62
CA GLU A 83 -11.36 11.01 9.80
C GLU A 83 -11.44 9.59 10.36
N ARG A 84 -11.48 9.48 11.70
CA ARG A 84 -11.77 8.21 12.37
C ARG A 84 -13.17 8.27 12.95
N THR A 85 -14.00 7.27 12.62
CA THR A 85 -15.34 7.11 13.19
C THR A 85 -15.46 5.74 13.84
N PHE A 86 -16.33 5.64 14.84
CA PHE A 86 -16.59 4.40 15.56
C PHE A 86 -17.96 3.84 15.15
N CYS A 87 -18.08 2.52 15.14
CA CYS A 87 -19.35 1.87 14.94
C CYS A 87 -20.25 2.15 16.13
N GLU A 88 -21.49 2.63 15.90
CA GLU A 88 -22.46 2.94 16.97
C GLU A 88 -22.82 1.71 17.81
N SER A 89 -22.90 0.54 17.18
CA SER A 89 -23.24 -0.74 17.83
C SER A 89 -22.06 -1.43 18.50
N ASP A 90 -20.82 -1.11 18.13
CA ASP A 90 -19.61 -1.68 18.72
C ASP A 90 -18.43 -0.72 18.61
N ARG A 91 -18.12 -0.04 19.72
CA ARG A 91 -17.03 0.94 19.81
C ARG A 91 -15.61 0.34 19.64
N ARG A 92 -15.48 -0.98 19.65
CA ARG A 92 -14.20 -1.66 19.33
C ARG A 92 -13.89 -1.61 17.84
N VAL A 93 -14.91 -1.36 17.02
CA VAL A 93 -14.78 -1.24 15.57
C VAL A 93 -14.69 0.23 15.19
N SER A 94 -13.60 0.61 14.55
CA SER A 94 -13.40 1.95 14.03
C SER A 94 -13.08 1.91 12.53
N TYR A 95 -13.46 2.98 11.85
CA TYR A 95 -13.22 3.19 10.42
C TYR A 95 -12.28 4.37 10.21
N ALA A 96 -11.42 4.25 9.22
CA ALA A 96 -10.72 5.39 8.64
C ALA A 96 -11.44 5.79 7.35
N THR A 97 -11.74 7.07 7.22
CA THR A 97 -12.44 7.63 6.06
C THR A 97 -11.58 8.72 5.41
N LEU A 98 -11.47 8.68 4.09
CA LEU A 98 -10.75 9.67 3.31
C LEU A 98 -11.53 11.00 3.30
N LEU A 99 -10.88 12.08 3.69
CA LEU A 99 -11.44 13.43 3.59
C LEU A 99 -11.08 14.09 2.24
N PRO A 100 -11.80 15.14 1.83
CA PRO A 100 -11.49 15.84 0.57
C PRO A 100 -10.04 16.32 0.46
N ALA A 101 -9.45 16.84 1.53
CA ALA A 101 -8.05 17.25 1.54
C ALA A 101 -7.09 16.05 1.34
N GLY A 102 -7.45 14.87 1.84
CA GLY A 102 -6.70 13.64 1.60
C GLY A 102 -6.78 13.19 0.15
N ALA A 103 -7.96 13.29 -0.47
CA ALA A 103 -8.13 13.01 -1.90
C ALA A 103 -7.31 13.98 -2.76
N ASP A 104 -7.30 15.26 -2.43
CA ASP A 104 -6.50 16.28 -3.16
C ASP A 104 -4.99 15.99 -3.06
N LEU A 105 -4.49 15.66 -1.88
CA LEU A 105 -3.09 15.27 -1.70
C LEU A 105 -2.75 14.01 -2.50
N LEU A 106 -3.64 13.03 -2.50
CA LEU A 106 -3.46 11.81 -3.28
C LEU A 106 -3.29 12.11 -4.77
N GLU A 107 -4.10 13.03 -5.31
CA GLU A 107 -4.00 13.45 -6.72
C GLU A 107 -2.67 14.14 -7.03
N ASP A 108 -2.12 14.90 -6.09
CA ASP A 108 -0.79 15.53 -6.24
C ASP A 108 0.35 14.49 -6.19
N MET A 109 0.23 13.45 -5.37
CA MET A 109 1.22 12.39 -5.23
C MET A 109 1.17 11.36 -6.38
N ARG A 110 0.00 11.13 -6.94
CA ARG A 110 -0.26 10.07 -7.92
C ARG A 110 0.64 10.12 -9.17
N PRO A 111 0.85 11.29 -9.82
CA PRO A 111 1.74 11.37 -10.99
C PRO A 111 3.19 10.99 -10.67
N ILE A 112 3.68 11.35 -9.49
CA ILE A 112 5.05 11.06 -9.05
C ILE A 112 5.23 9.55 -8.86
N VAL A 113 4.34 8.92 -8.12
CA VAL A 113 4.37 7.48 -7.87
C VAL A 113 4.19 6.70 -9.17
N ARG A 114 3.22 7.09 -10.01
CA ARG A 114 2.96 6.44 -11.30
C ARG A 114 4.15 6.57 -12.25
N GLY A 115 4.75 7.74 -12.34
CA GLY A 115 5.89 8.00 -13.20
C GLY A 115 7.10 7.17 -12.80
N GLU A 116 7.42 7.12 -11.52
CA GLU A 116 8.55 6.35 -11.03
C GLU A 116 8.30 4.85 -11.11
N LEU A 117 7.09 4.40 -10.83
CA LEU A 117 6.72 2.99 -10.96
C LEU A 117 6.78 2.53 -12.43
N ALA A 118 6.41 3.39 -13.36
CA ALA A 118 6.52 3.10 -14.79
C ALA A 118 7.98 2.80 -15.20
N VAL A 119 8.94 3.58 -14.71
CA VAL A 119 10.37 3.41 -15.00
C VAL A 119 10.96 2.22 -14.23
N ALA A 120 10.68 2.12 -12.95
CA ALA A 120 11.30 1.12 -12.08
C ALA A 120 10.75 -0.29 -12.27
N PHE A 121 9.49 -0.41 -12.62
CA PHE A 121 8.78 -1.68 -12.66
C PHE A 121 8.15 -1.98 -14.03
N SER A 122 7.21 -1.14 -14.47
CA SER A 122 6.37 -1.42 -15.64
C SER A 122 7.16 -1.53 -16.95
N ALA A 123 8.24 -0.77 -17.11
CA ALA A 123 9.10 -0.81 -18.29
C ALA A 123 9.80 -2.16 -18.50
N ASN A 124 9.88 -2.99 -17.45
CA ASN A 124 10.55 -4.29 -17.47
C ASN A 124 9.60 -5.47 -17.72
N LEU A 125 8.31 -5.21 -17.86
CA LEU A 125 7.28 -6.24 -18.00
C LEU A 125 6.34 -5.93 -19.15
N SER A 126 6.00 -6.95 -19.95
CA SER A 126 4.80 -6.86 -20.79
C SER A 126 3.53 -6.93 -19.94
N VAL A 127 2.39 -6.57 -20.52
CA VAL A 127 1.09 -6.69 -19.83
C VAL A 127 0.84 -8.13 -19.41
N GLU A 128 1.12 -9.08 -20.31
CA GLU A 128 0.94 -10.52 -20.08
C GLU A 128 1.83 -11.00 -18.92
N GLN A 129 3.10 -10.58 -18.90
CA GLN A 129 4.03 -10.92 -17.81
C GLN A 129 3.58 -10.33 -16.47
N ALA A 130 3.06 -9.11 -16.47
CA ALA A 130 2.54 -8.47 -15.27
C ALA A 130 1.33 -9.22 -14.71
N GLU A 131 0.40 -9.66 -15.58
CA GLU A 131 -0.77 -10.46 -15.19
C GLU A 131 -0.36 -11.83 -14.64
N GLU A 132 0.58 -12.53 -15.29
CA GLU A 132 1.11 -13.81 -14.82
C GLU A 132 1.80 -13.68 -13.46
N LEU A 133 2.63 -12.66 -13.29
CA LEU A 133 3.32 -12.38 -12.03
C LEU A 133 2.31 -12.10 -10.91
N ARG A 134 1.33 -11.23 -11.17
CA ARG A 134 0.26 -10.93 -10.22
C ARG A 134 -0.47 -12.19 -9.79
N GLY A 135 -0.93 -13.00 -10.74
CA GLY A 135 -1.65 -14.25 -10.47
C GLY A 135 -0.82 -15.25 -9.65
N THR A 136 0.47 -15.36 -9.92
CA THR A 136 1.38 -16.23 -9.16
C THR A 136 1.54 -15.74 -7.71
N LEU A 137 1.77 -14.44 -7.52
CA LEU A 137 1.92 -13.84 -6.20
C LEU A 137 0.63 -13.92 -5.38
N GLU A 138 -0.53 -13.73 -6.02
CA GLU A 138 -1.84 -13.88 -5.35
C GLU A 138 -2.08 -15.30 -4.87
N ARG A 139 -1.72 -16.33 -5.66
CA ARG A 139 -1.82 -17.74 -5.23
C ARG A 139 -0.90 -18.02 -4.05
N ILE A 140 0.34 -17.54 -4.09
CA ILE A 140 1.30 -17.72 -2.97
C ILE A 140 0.76 -17.06 -1.71
N ARG A 141 0.26 -15.82 -1.82
CA ARG A 141 -0.32 -15.08 -0.70
C ARG A 141 -1.56 -15.80 -0.12
N GLY A 142 -2.44 -16.27 -0.98
CA GLY A 142 -3.63 -17.03 -0.58
C GLY A 142 -3.27 -18.30 0.21
N SER A 143 -2.26 -19.04 -0.25
CA SER A 143 -1.77 -20.24 0.45
C SER A 143 -1.10 -19.91 1.80
N ALA A 144 -0.39 -18.79 1.88
CA ALA A 144 0.28 -18.36 3.11
C ALA A 144 -0.71 -17.82 4.17
N CYS A 145 -1.82 -17.21 3.74
CA CYS A 145 -2.87 -16.67 4.63
C CYS A 145 -4.02 -17.67 4.91
N GLY A 146 -4.14 -18.73 4.16
CA GLY A 146 -5.31 -19.62 4.07
C GLY A 146 -5.30 -20.85 4.98
N THR A 147 -4.55 -20.86 6.08
CA THR A 147 -4.62 -21.91 7.08
C THR A 147 -5.31 -21.39 8.34
N SER A 148 -6.63 -21.32 8.28
CA SER A 148 -7.48 -21.28 9.48
C SER A 148 -8.35 -22.50 9.48
#